data_7b479fcc91eda184af9e0b988bb7f2b2
#
_entry.id   7b479fcc91eda184af9e0b988bb7f2b2
#
_cell.length_a   1.000
_cell.length_b   1.000
_cell.length_c   1.000
_cell.angle_alpha   90.00
_cell.angle_beta   90.00
_cell.angle_gamma   90.00
#
_symmetry.space_group_name_H-M   'P 1'
#
loop_
_entity.id
_entity.type
_entity.pdbx_description
1 polymer ?
#
loop_
_entity_poly.entity_id
_entity_poly.type
_entity_poly.pdbx_seq_one_letter_code
_entity_poly.pdbx_strand_id
1 'polypeptide(L)'
;MPFDKFNKNADPLCAKKLFLLDMDGTIYNENQIFEGTLDFLKQIETLGARYIFITNNSSKSVEDYVKKVNAMGIPADASHFYTSSQATAFYLNENYPGQTVFCMGTQSLVKELQDSGIPVVTEVDDNASVVLIGFDTENTSEKVRKTCIMLGKDVTYLATNPDLVCPVSFGYIPDCGSMSIMLKNATGKTPFFIGKPEPIMVDCVLKKLGIRREDTVIVGDRLYTDIATGKNAGVDTICVLSGEATMEDIESGDVKPTWIFDSVKEICAALSMSLK
;
A
#
# COMPACT_ATOMS: atom_id res chain seq x y z
N MET A 1 -16.29 22.52 -16.70
CA MET A 1 -14.99 21.81 -16.60
C MET A 1 -14.63 21.66 -15.12
N PRO A 2 -14.29 20.48 -14.67
CA PRO A 2 -13.81 20.28 -13.30
C PRO A 2 -12.36 20.76 -13.18
N PHE A 3 -12.06 21.35 -12.04
CA PHE A 3 -10.71 21.82 -11.71
C PHE A 3 -10.30 21.30 -10.35
N ASP A 4 -9.01 21.05 -10.17
CA ASP A 4 -8.43 20.77 -8.87
C ASP A 4 -8.27 22.06 -8.03
N LYS A 5 -7.66 21.94 -6.85
CA LYS A 5 -7.43 23.07 -5.93
C LYS A 5 -6.59 24.21 -6.53
N PHE A 6 -5.78 23.93 -7.55
CA PHE A 6 -4.94 24.91 -8.26
C PHE A 6 -5.48 25.34 -9.62
N ASN A 7 -6.76 25.12 -9.91
CA ASN A 7 -7.39 25.38 -11.21
C ASN A 7 -6.75 24.55 -12.36
N LYS A 8 -6.13 23.41 -12.06
CA LYS A 8 -5.69 22.47 -13.08
C LYS A 8 -6.90 21.67 -13.58
N ASN A 9 -7.02 21.56 -14.91
CA ASN A 9 -8.10 20.78 -15.52
C ASN A 9 -8.07 19.31 -15.06
N ALA A 10 -9.19 18.83 -14.55
CA ALA A 10 -9.37 17.47 -14.06
C ALA A 10 -10.23 16.58 -15.00
N ASP A 11 -10.64 17.08 -16.18
CA ASP A 11 -11.37 16.28 -17.19
C ASP A 11 -10.66 14.94 -17.52
N PRO A 12 -9.30 14.86 -17.59
CA PRO A 12 -8.62 13.59 -17.85
C PRO A 12 -8.92 12.47 -16.85
N LEU A 13 -9.38 12.80 -15.63
CA LEU A 13 -9.76 11.79 -14.63
C LEU A 13 -10.93 10.92 -15.09
N CYS A 14 -11.85 11.47 -15.90
CA CYS A 14 -13.01 10.72 -16.39
C CYS A 14 -12.66 9.65 -17.43
N ALA A 15 -11.47 9.73 -18.01
CA ALA A 15 -10.96 8.73 -18.95
C ALA A 15 -10.18 7.60 -18.22
N LYS A 16 -9.92 7.73 -16.92
CA LYS A 16 -9.21 6.71 -16.16
C LYS A 16 -10.09 5.47 -15.99
N LYS A 17 -9.45 4.29 -16.06
CA LYS A 17 -10.10 2.99 -15.94
C LYS A 17 -9.82 2.30 -14.61
N LEU A 18 -8.77 2.76 -13.90
CA LEU A 18 -8.36 2.22 -12.63
C LEU A 18 -7.98 3.33 -11.66
N PHE A 19 -8.60 3.30 -10.50
CA PHE A 19 -8.27 4.11 -9.34
C PHE A 19 -7.64 3.23 -8.28
N LEU A 20 -6.37 3.44 -7.98
CA LEU A 20 -5.68 2.80 -6.87
C LEU A 20 -5.80 3.73 -5.66
N LEU A 21 -6.48 3.27 -4.63
CA LEU A 21 -6.90 4.11 -3.50
C LEU A 21 -6.12 3.70 -2.26
N ASP A 22 -5.36 4.62 -1.66
CA ASP A 22 -4.97 4.45 -0.27
C ASP A 22 -6.22 4.48 0.62
N MET A 23 -6.11 4.04 1.87
CA MET A 23 -7.27 3.90 2.74
C MET A 23 -7.27 4.88 3.90
N ASP A 24 -6.33 4.72 4.85
CA ASP A 24 -6.27 5.56 6.06
C ASP A 24 -5.81 6.97 5.69
N GLY A 25 -6.60 8.01 6.02
CA GLY A 25 -6.35 9.40 5.61
C GLY A 25 -6.94 9.78 4.24
N THR A 26 -7.33 8.80 3.43
CA THR A 26 -7.87 9.00 2.08
C THR A 26 -9.36 8.66 1.98
N ILE A 27 -9.75 7.46 2.40
CA ILE A 27 -11.13 6.94 2.32
C ILE A 27 -11.83 7.02 3.66
N TYR A 28 -11.10 6.81 4.73
CA TYR A 28 -11.57 6.86 6.11
C TYR A 28 -10.46 7.34 7.06
N ASN A 29 -10.85 7.73 8.25
CA ASN A 29 -9.96 7.89 9.39
C ASN A 29 -10.42 6.94 10.50
N GLU A 30 -9.54 6.00 10.93
CA GLU A 30 -9.85 4.92 11.88
C GLU A 30 -11.03 4.04 11.43
N ASN A 31 -12.24 4.31 11.95
CA ASN A 31 -13.48 3.59 11.65
C ASN A 31 -14.58 4.50 11.08
N GLN A 32 -14.24 5.73 10.67
CA GLN A 32 -15.18 6.69 10.10
C GLN A 32 -14.81 7.01 8.65
N ILE A 33 -15.71 6.72 7.71
CA ILE A 33 -15.53 7.12 6.32
C ILE A 33 -15.61 8.64 6.20
N PHE A 34 -14.80 9.20 5.31
CA PHE A 34 -14.91 10.63 4.96
C PHE A 34 -16.21 10.90 4.21
N GLU A 35 -16.70 12.13 4.34
CA GLU A 35 -17.88 12.59 3.59
C GLU A 35 -17.63 12.44 2.08
N GLY A 36 -18.64 11.92 1.36
CA GLY A 36 -18.56 11.71 -0.08
C GLY A 36 -17.88 10.42 -0.52
N THR A 37 -17.32 9.61 0.39
CA THR A 37 -16.62 8.36 0.04
C THR A 37 -17.51 7.40 -0.75
N LEU A 38 -18.72 7.11 -0.29
CA LEU A 38 -19.62 6.17 -0.98
C LEU A 38 -20.03 6.70 -2.37
N ASP A 39 -20.29 8.00 -2.48
CA ASP A 39 -20.62 8.63 -3.75
C ASP A 39 -19.43 8.61 -4.71
N PHE A 40 -18.22 8.83 -4.20
CA PHE A 40 -16.98 8.76 -4.99
C PHE A 40 -16.75 7.33 -5.56
N LEU A 41 -16.86 6.30 -4.75
CA LEU A 41 -16.69 4.91 -5.20
C LEU A 41 -17.75 4.56 -6.25
N LYS A 42 -19.01 4.93 -6.00
CA LYS A 42 -20.11 4.73 -6.96
C LYS A 42 -19.89 5.52 -8.26
N GLN A 43 -19.33 6.73 -8.19
CA GLN A 43 -19.03 7.53 -9.36
C GLN A 43 -17.95 6.89 -10.23
N ILE A 44 -16.90 6.29 -9.63
CA ILE A 44 -15.88 5.51 -10.36
C ILE A 44 -16.55 4.38 -11.16
N GLU A 45 -17.44 3.60 -10.51
CA GLU A 45 -18.16 2.51 -11.17
C GLU A 45 -19.09 3.01 -12.28
N THR A 46 -19.77 4.15 -12.08
CA THR A 46 -20.64 4.79 -13.08
C THR A 46 -19.87 5.19 -14.34
N LEU A 47 -18.60 5.55 -14.21
CA LEU A 47 -17.70 5.83 -15.35
C LEU A 47 -17.23 4.54 -16.06
N GLY A 48 -17.61 3.35 -15.58
CA GLY A 48 -17.10 2.06 -16.09
C GLY A 48 -15.65 1.79 -15.67
N ALA A 49 -15.13 2.55 -14.72
CA ALA A 49 -13.82 2.34 -14.13
C ALA A 49 -13.89 1.40 -12.92
N ARG A 50 -12.73 0.96 -12.45
CA ARG A 50 -12.57 0.12 -11.26
C ARG A 50 -11.78 0.87 -10.20
N TYR A 51 -11.99 0.50 -8.93
CA TYR A 51 -11.12 0.91 -7.86
C TYR A 51 -10.52 -0.30 -7.14
N ILE A 52 -9.31 -0.14 -6.63
CA ILE A 52 -8.61 -1.11 -5.78
C ILE A 52 -7.98 -0.36 -4.63
N PHE A 53 -8.27 -0.79 -3.42
CA PHE A 53 -7.59 -0.34 -2.22
C PHE A 53 -6.18 -0.92 -2.17
N ILE A 54 -5.17 -0.05 -2.01
CA ILE A 54 -3.77 -0.44 -1.88
C ILE A 54 -3.23 -0.04 -0.51
N THR A 55 -2.64 -0.99 0.21
CA THR A 55 -2.12 -0.73 1.55
C THR A 55 -0.74 -1.34 1.78
N ASN A 56 0.12 -0.59 2.48
CA ASN A 56 1.42 -1.08 2.94
C ASN A 56 1.32 -2.02 4.15
N ASN A 57 0.19 -2.01 4.84
CA ASN A 57 0.05 -2.78 6.06
C ASN A 57 -0.03 -4.29 5.77
N SER A 58 1.00 -5.01 6.17
CA SER A 58 1.15 -6.47 6.00
C SER A 58 0.73 -7.29 7.23
N SER A 59 0.22 -6.63 8.28
CA SER A 59 -0.13 -7.33 9.53
C SER A 59 -1.51 -8.01 9.50
N LYS A 60 -2.35 -7.69 8.50
CA LYS A 60 -3.73 -8.15 8.38
C LYS A 60 -3.97 -8.84 7.05
N SER A 61 -4.93 -9.78 7.05
CA SER A 61 -5.38 -10.44 5.83
C SER A 61 -6.32 -9.55 5.02
N VAL A 62 -6.52 -9.90 3.74
CA VAL A 62 -7.52 -9.26 2.88
C VAL A 62 -8.93 -9.41 3.47
N GLU A 63 -9.25 -10.58 4.06
CA GLU A 63 -10.54 -10.83 4.71
C GLU A 63 -10.80 -9.87 5.88
N ASP A 64 -9.76 -9.50 6.65
CA ASP A 64 -9.89 -8.54 7.74
C ASP A 64 -10.20 -7.15 7.21
N TYR A 65 -9.58 -6.75 6.09
CA TYR A 65 -9.90 -5.50 5.42
C TYR A 65 -11.32 -5.48 4.86
N VAL A 66 -11.76 -6.56 4.20
CA VAL A 66 -13.14 -6.70 3.71
C VAL A 66 -14.14 -6.53 4.87
N LYS A 67 -13.92 -7.21 6.00
CA LYS A 67 -14.76 -7.05 7.19
C LYS A 67 -14.77 -5.62 7.71
N LYS A 68 -13.58 -4.98 7.81
CA LYS A 68 -13.43 -3.61 8.31
C LYS A 68 -14.23 -2.63 7.45
N VAL A 69 -14.02 -2.63 6.13
CA VAL A 69 -14.66 -1.64 5.25
C VAL A 69 -16.16 -1.88 5.10
N ASN A 70 -16.60 -3.16 5.07
CA ASN A 70 -18.02 -3.49 5.05
C ASN A 70 -18.73 -3.05 6.35
N ALA A 71 -18.07 -3.15 7.51
CA ALA A 71 -18.61 -2.64 8.77
C ALA A 71 -18.77 -1.11 8.77
N MET A 72 -17.98 -0.39 7.95
CA MET A 72 -18.11 1.05 7.74
C MET A 72 -19.11 1.42 6.63
N GLY A 73 -19.76 0.43 6.00
CA GLY A 73 -20.75 0.62 4.94
C GLY A 73 -20.16 0.72 3.52
N ILE A 74 -18.89 0.43 3.32
CA ILE A 74 -18.28 0.36 1.98
C ILE A 74 -18.47 -1.07 1.43
N PRO A 75 -19.27 -1.28 0.37
CA PRO A 75 -19.47 -2.60 -0.21
C PRO A 75 -18.19 -3.03 -0.97
N ALA A 76 -17.44 -3.96 -0.39
CA ALA A 76 -16.21 -4.46 -0.98
C ALA A 76 -16.05 -5.97 -0.73
N ASP A 77 -15.37 -6.63 -1.64
CA ASP A 77 -14.91 -8.01 -1.53
C ASP A 77 -13.38 -8.09 -1.72
N ALA A 78 -12.83 -9.29 -1.67
CA ALA A 78 -11.37 -9.50 -1.79
C ALA A 78 -10.77 -8.97 -3.11
N SER A 79 -11.57 -8.85 -4.18
CA SER A 79 -11.07 -8.32 -5.46
C SER A 79 -10.81 -6.82 -5.46
N HIS A 80 -11.32 -6.12 -4.45
CA HIS A 80 -11.11 -4.68 -4.26
C HIS A 80 -9.84 -4.33 -3.47
N PHE A 81 -9.01 -5.32 -3.11
CA PHE A 81 -7.81 -5.09 -2.29
C PHE A 81 -6.55 -5.59 -2.97
N TYR A 82 -5.46 -4.87 -2.75
CA TYR A 82 -4.13 -5.31 -3.04
C TYR A 82 -3.17 -4.83 -1.93
N THR A 83 -2.65 -5.77 -1.15
CA THR A 83 -1.80 -5.49 0.02
C THR A 83 -0.33 -5.63 -0.30
N SER A 84 0.54 -5.07 0.54
CA SER A 84 1.98 -5.30 0.45
C SER A 84 2.34 -6.79 0.64
N SER A 85 1.54 -7.56 1.39
CA SER A 85 1.70 -9.02 1.51
C SER A 85 1.48 -9.73 0.18
N GLN A 86 0.41 -9.38 -0.55
CA GLN A 86 0.13 -9.94 -1.89
C GLN A 86 1.22 -9.54 -2.90
N ALA A 87 1.67 -8.29 -2.86
CA ALA A 87 2.77 -7.83 -3.70
C ALA A 87 4.07 -8.58 -3.39
N THR A 88 4.32 -8.84 -2.10
CA THR A 88 5.48 -9.62 -1.64
C THR A 88 5.40 -11.06 -2.12
N ALA A 89 4.25 -11.71 -2.01
CA ALA A 89 4.04 -13.07 -2.50
C ALA A 89 4.28 -13.16 -4.02
N PHE A 90 3.73 -12.20 -4.78
CA PHE A 90 3.97 -12.12 -6.21
C PHE A 90 5.45 -11.92 -6.54
N TYR A 91 6.11 -10.97 -5.86
CA TYR A 91 7.53 -10.67 -6.08
C TYR A 91 8.43 -11.88 -5.77
N LEU A 92 8.15 -12.60 -4.69
CA LEU A 92 8.87 -13.82 -4.32
C LEU A 92 8.70 -14.93 -5.39
N ASN A 93 7.49 -15.16 -5.87
CA ASN A 93 7.21 -16.17 -6.89
C ASN A 93 7.89 -15.85 -8.24
N GLU A 94 7.98 -14.56 -8.62
CA GLU A 94 8.63 -14.14 -9.87
C GLU A 94 10.17 -14.17 -9.77
N ASN A 95 10.74 -13.76 -8.62
CA ASN A 95 12.19 -13.53 -8.51
C ASN A 95 12.94 -14.63 -7.73
N TYR A 96 12.24 -15.36 -6.85
CA TYR A 96 12.80 -16.40 -5.99
C TYR A 96 11.95 -17.68 -6.00
N PRO A 97 11.60 -18.23 -7.17
CA PRO A 97 10.67 -19.35 -7.28
C PRO A 97 11.18 -20.58 -6.54
N GLY A 98 10.33 -21.13 -5.65
CA GLY A 98 10.63 -22.34 -4.89
C GLY A 98 11.68 -22.18 -3.79
N GLN A 99 12.21 -20.99 -3.56
CA GLN A 99 13.17 -20.75 -2.48
C GLN A 99 12.46 -20.71 -1.12
N THR A 100 13.10 -21.27 -0.09
CA THR A 100 12.61 -21.21 1.29
C THR A 100 12.82 -19.81 1.87
N VAL A 101 11.75 -19.23 2.40
CA VAL A 101 11.70 -17.90 2.99
C VAL A 101 11.61 -18.02 4.51
N PHE A 102 12.59 -17.49 5.24
CA PHE A 102 12.44 -17.22 6.67
C PHE A 102 11.61 -15.94 6.84
N CYS A 103 10.50 -16.01 7.56
CA CYS A 103 9.59 -14.89 7.74
C CYS A 103 9.53 -14.42 9.20
N MET A 104 9.84 -13.14 9.45
CA MET A 104 9.50 -12.41 10.67
C MET A 104 8.28 -11.53 10.38
N GLY A 105 7.11 -11.97 10.78
CA GLY A 105 5.84 -11.30 10.56
C GLY A 105 4.73 -11.92 11.39
N THR A 106 3.50 -11.43 11.18
CA THR A 106 2.30 -12.01 11.80
C THR A 106 2.01 -13.39 11.22
N GLN A 107 1.22 -14.18 11.93
CA GLN A 107 0.72 -15.45 11.39
C GLN A 107 -0.12 -15.26 10.14
N SER A 108 -0.83 -14.13 10.03
CA SER A 108 -1.57 -13.74 8.83
C SER A 108 -0.67 -13.60 7.60
N LEU A 109 0.48 -12.92 7.73
CA LEU A 109 1.46 -12.80 6.65
C LEU A 109 2.05 -14.16 6.27
N VAL A 110 2.46 -14.96 7.26
CA VAL A 110 3.00 -16.30 7.02
C VAL A 110 2.00 -17.16 6.25
N LYS A 111 0.73 -17.14 6.67
CA LYS A 111 -0.33 -17.90 5.99
C LYS A 111 -0.54 -17.45 4.55
N GLU A 112 -0.60 -16.15 4.29
CA GLU A 112 -0.80 -15.60 2.94
C GLU A 112 0.32 -16.02 1.98
N LEU A 113 1.57 -16.02 2.45
CA LEU A 113 2.71 -16.50 1.68
C LEU A 113 2.62 -18.01 1.39
N GLN A 114 2.25 -18.82 2.40
CA GLN A 114 2.04 -20.25 2.23
C GLN A 114 0.89 -20.58 1.28
N ASP A 115 -0.24 -19.88 1.39
CA ASP A 115 -1.38 -20.01 0.48
C ASP A 115 -1.02 -19.63 -0.97
N SER A 116 0.00 -18.77 -1.13
CA SER A 116 0.58 -18.40 -2.42
C SER A 116 1.64 -19.39 -2.95
N GLY A 117 1.82 -20.55 -2.26
CA GLY A 117 2.73 -21.61 -2.67
C GLY A 117 4.20 -21.37 -2.31
N ILE A 118 4.50 -20.42 -1.43
CA ILE A 118 5.88 -20.11 -1.01
C ILE A 118 6.24 -20.98 0.20
N PRO A 119 7.39 -21.71 0.16
CA PRO A 119 7.90 -22.41 1.33
C PRO A 119 8.34 -21.42 2.41
N VAL A 120 7.60 -21.33 3.53
CA VAL A 120 7.86 -20.38 4.62
C VAL A 120 8.23 -21.13 5.90
N VAL A 121 9.31 -20.67 6.54
CA VAL A 121 9.74 -21.08 7.87
C VAL A 121 9.81 -19.90 8.83
N THR A 122 9.58 -20.13 10.11
CA THR A 122 9.68 -19.13 11.19
C THR A 122 10.76 -19.50 12.21
N GLU A 123 11.37 -20.69 12.04
CA GLU A 123 12.52 -21.15 12.79
C GLU A 123 13.80 -20.94 11.97
N VAL A 124 14.95 -20.88 12.67
CA VAL A 124 16.26 -20.80 12.00
C VAL A 124 16.46 -22.05 11.14
N ASP A 125 16.65 -21.85 9.85
CA ASP A 125 16.81 -22.91 8.86
C ASP A 125 17.99 -22.57 7.92
N ASP A 126 18.92 -23.50 7.75
CA ASP A 126 20.07 -23.32 6.88
C ASP A 126 19.71 -23.40 5.38
N ASN A 127 18.53 -23.94 5.07
CA ASN A 127 18.02 -24.00 3.69
C ASN A 127 17.28 -22.73 3.27
N ALA A 128 16.96 -21.84 4.19
CA ALA A 128 16.31 -20.58 3.84
C ALA A 128 17.33 -19.60 3.23
N SER A 129 17.07 -19.21 1.99
CA SER A 129 17.92 -18.29 1.21
C SER A 129 17.40 -16.86 1.19
N VAL A 130 16.16 -16.64 1.63
CA VAL A 130 15.51 -15.33 1.72
C VAL A 130 15.07 -15.09 3.16
N VAL A 131 15.35 -13.90 3.68
CA VAL A 131 14.78 -13.37 4.91
C VAL A 131 13.77 -12.28 4.54
N LEU A 132 12.54 -12.45 4.97
CA LEU A 132 11.48 -11.47 4.82
C LEU A 132 11.06 -10.96 6.20
N ILE A 133 10.94 -9.65 6.33
CA ILE A 133 10.27 -9.03 7.48
C ILE A 133 9.00 -8.31 7.03
N GLY A 134 7.98 -8.34 7.87
CA GLY A 134 6.74 -7.58 7.69
C GLY A 134 6.42 -6.72 8.90
N PHE A 135 5.32 -5.96 8.82
CA PHE A 135 4.76 -5.30 9.98
C PHE A 135 4.24 -6.36 10.96
N ASP A 136 5.00 -6.62 12.00
CA ASP A 136 4.75 -7.71 12.96
C ASP A 136 4.18 -7.18 14.28
N THR A 137 2.85 -7.17 14.39
CA THR A 137 2.14 -6.85 15.64
C THR A 137 2.20 -7.97 16.67
N GLU A 138 2.74 -9.13 16.32
CA GLU A 138 2.98 -10.31 17.17
C GLU A 138 4.46 -10.45 17.51
N ASN A 139 5.26 -9.37 17.38
CA ASN A 139 6.70 -9.39 17.54
C ASN A 139 7.12 -9.80 18.96
N THR A 140 8.18 -10.60 19.03
CA THR A 140 8.82 -11.03 20.27
C THR A 140 10.33 -10.92 20.18
N SER A 141 11.02 -10.81 21.31
CA SER A 141 12.49 -10.83 21.34
C SER A 141 13.07 -12.09 20.69
N GLU A 142 12.36 -13.20 20.73
CA GLU A 142 12.80 -14.45 20.12
C GLU A 142 12.73 -14.39 18.58
N LYS A 143 11.67 -13.79 18.00
CA LYS A 143 11.59 -13.54 16.55
C LYS A 143 12.74 -12.66 16.10
N VAL A 144 13.03 -11.57 16.83
CA VAL A 144 14.15 -10.65 16.54
C VAL A 144 15.48 -11.39 16.58
N ARG A 145 15.72 -12.21 17.64
CA ARG A 145 16.96 -13.01 17.77
C ARG A 145 17.14 -13.96 16.59
N LYS A 146 16.11 -14.73 16.22
CA LYS A 146 16.14 -15.64 15.06
C LYS A 146 16.42 -14.89 13.76
N THR A 147 15.80 -13.74 13.55
CA THR A 147 16.02 -12.90 12.36
C THR A 147 17.47 -12.43 12.30
N CYS A 148 18.07 -11.99 13.42
CA CYS A 148 19.48 -11.61 13.45
C CYS A 148 20.41 -12.79 13.10
N ILE A 149 20.11 -14.02 13.57
CA ILE A 149 20.87 -15.23 13.21
C ILE A 149 20.78 -15.48 11.70
N MET A 150 19.58 -15.40 11.14
CA MET A 150 19.38 -15.60 9.69
C MET A 150 20.08 -14.52 8.88
N LEU A 151 19.99 -13.25 9.29
CA LEU A 151 20.69 -12.14 8.62
C LEU A 151 22.21 -12.21 8.76
N GLY A 152 22.75 -12.96 9.71
CA GLY A 152 24.17 -13.27 9.79
C GLY A 152 24.70 -14.17 8.67
N LYS A 153 23.80 -14.81 7.90
CA LYS A 153 24.13 -15.71 6.79
C LYS A 153 24.15 -14.92 5.46
N ASP A 154 24.58 -15.58 4.38
CA ASP A 154 24.49 -15.05 3.02
C ASP A 154 23.07 -15.29 2.46
N VAL A 155 22.17 -14.36 2.73
CA VAL A 155 20.75 -14.42 2.37
C VAL A 155 20.30 -13.13 1.73
N THR A 156 19.29 -13.22 0.84
CA THR A 156 18.55 -12.04 0.37
C THR A 156 17.70 -11.50 1.51
N TYR A 157 17.71 -10.16 1.70
CA TYR A 157 16.93 -9.51 2.75
C TYR A 157 15.85 -8.62 2.15
N LEU A 158 14.58 -8.95 2.40
CA LEU A 158 13.39 -8.26 1.91
C LEU A 158 12.53 -7.75 3.07
N ALA A 159 11.74 -6.73 2.80
CA ALA A 159 10.74 -6.19 3.72
C ALA A 159 9.46 -5.80 2.98
N THR A 160 8.31 -5.97 3.62
CA THR A 160 7.00 -5.69 2.99
C THR A 160 6.79 -4.21 2.72
N ASN A 161 7.28 -3.31 3.56
CA ASN A 161 7.08 -1.87 3.45
C ASN A 161 8.11 -1.07 4.29
N PRO A 162 8.39 0.19 3.90
CA PRO A 162 9.35 1.04 4.61
C PRO A 162 8.72 1.90 5.72
N ASP A 163 7.42 1.82 5.97
CA ASP A 163 6.73 2.70 6.92
C ASP A 163 7.35 2.58 8.32
N LEU A 164 7.66 3.72 8.92
CA LEU A 164 8.31 3.77 10.24
C LEU A 164 7.30 3.55 11.36
N VAL A 165 6.08 4.04 11.18
CA VAL A 165 5.04 4.00 12.20
C VAL A 165 3.68 3.65 11.60
N CYS A 166 2.86 2.96 12.41
CA CYS A 166 1.46 2.72 12.12
C CYS A 166 0.60 3.53 13.11
N PRO A 167 -0.37 4.34 12.65
CA PRO A 167 -1.29 5.05 13.52
C PRO A 167 -2.23 4.08 14.23
N VAL A 168 -2.46 4.35 15.52
CA VAL A 168 -3.40 3.64 16.39
C VAL A 168 -4.12 4.65 17.31
N SER A 169 -5.21 4.26 17.96
CA SER A 169 -6.05 5.15 18.76
C SER A 169 -5.34 5.95 19.86
N PHE A 170 -4.20 5.47 20.36
CA PHE A 170 -3.40 6.17 21.38
C PHE A 170 -2.16 6.90 20.81
N GLY A 171 -1.98 6.95 19.49
CA GLY A 171 -0.80 7.56 18.84
C GLY A 171 -0.21 6.66 17.76
N TYR A 172 1.04 6.25 17.91
CA TYR A 172 1.76 5.47 16.90
C TYR A 172 2.46 4.25 17.51
N ILE A 173 2.55 3.17 16.73
CA ILE A 173 3.40 2.01 17.04
C ILE A 173 4.45 1.83 15.94
N PRO A 174 5.63 1.20 16.23
CA PRO A 174 6.64 0.91 15.23
C PRO A 174 6.10 -0.01 14.14
N ASP A 175 6.29 0.36 12.87
CA ASP A 175 5.97 -0.45 11.70
C ASP A 175 7.21 -1.17 11.14
N CYS A 176 7.11 -1.83 10.01
CA CYS A 176 8.14 -2.65 9.38
C CYS A 176 9.45 -1.89 9.14
N GLY A 177 9.37 -0.62 8.71
CA GLY A 177 10.56 0.23 8.55
C GLY A 177 11.34 0.43 9.84
N SER A 178 10.66 0.67 10.97
CA SER A 178 11.32 0.77 12.29
C SER A 178 11.96 -0.55 12.70
N MET A 179 11.31 -1.68 12.43
CA MET A 179 11.87 -3.01 12.67
C MET A 179 13.13 -3.23 11.81
N SER A 180 13.12 -2.78 10.55
CA SER A 180 14.27 -2.86 9.66
C SER A 180 15.47 -2.07 10.18
N ILE A 181 15.23 -0.87 10.75
CA ILE A 181 16.27 -0.03 11.36
C ILE A 181 16.86 -0.72 12.60
N MET A 182 16.02 -1.30 13.45
CA MET A 182 16.49 -2.09 14.63
C MET A 182 17.39 -3.23 14.19
N LEU A 183 16.99 -4.00 13.17
CA LEU A 183 17.78 -5.12 12.64
C LEU A 183 19.07 -4.63 11.94
N LYS A 184 19.00 -3.49 11.20
CA LYS A 184 20.19 -2.86 10.61
C LYS A 184 21.23 -2.51 11.65
N ASN A 185 20.82 -1.94 12.79
CA ASN A 185 21.73 -1.55 13.86
C ASN A 185 22.43 -2.80 14.47
N ALA A 186 21.77 -3.97 14.49
CA ALA A 186 22.34 -5.20 15.00
C ALA A 186 23.19 -5.97 13.98
N THR A 187 22.83 -5.91 12.69
CA THR A 187 23.40 -6.81 11.65
C THR A 187 24.17 -6.08 10.54
N GLY A 188 24.03 -4.77 10.45
CA GLY A 188 24.57 -3.95 9.36
C GLY A 188 23.80 -4.09 8.03
N LYS A 189 22.80 -4.97 7.93
CA LYS A 189 22.06 -5.24 6.69
C LYS A 189 20.81 -4.38 6.57
N THR A 190 20.49 -3.95 5.34
CA THR A 190 19.29 -3.18 4.98
C THR A 190 18.47 -4.00 4.00
N PRO A 191 17.13 -4.11 4.16
CA PRO A 191 16.29 -4.84 3.23
C PRO A 191 16.04 -4.06 1.92
N PHE A 192 15.66 -4.79 0.87
CA PHE A 192 14.92 -4.22 -0.23
C PHE A 192 13.42 -4.22 0.14
N PHE A 193 12.78 -3.06 0.02
CA PHE A 193 11.36 -2.89 0.32
C PHE A 193 10.50 -3.17 -0.91
N ILE A 194 9.30 -3.75 -0.73
CA ILE A 194 8.41 -4.15 -1.83
C ILE A 194 7.19 -3.22 -1.93
N GLY A 195 6.65 -2.78 -0.79
CA GLY A 195 5.50 -1.90 -0.72
C GLY A 195 5.78 -0.46 -1.19
N LYS A 196 4.78 0.40 -1.15
CA LYS A 196 4.91 1.84 -1.45
C LYS A 196 6.11 2.43 -0.69
N PRO A 197 6.98 3.26 -1.28
CA PRO A 197 6.85 3.93 -2.59
C PRO A 197 7.37 3.14 -3.80
N GLU A 198 7.76 1.87 -3.65
CA GLU A 198 8.19 1.07 -4.80
C GLU A 198 7.03 0.84 -5.78
N PRO A 199 7.29 0.79 -7.10
CA PRO A 199 6.25 0.64 -8.11
C PRO A 199 5.64 -0.77 -8.18
N ILE A 200 6.22 -1.74 -7.45
CA ILE A 200 5.91 -3.18 -7.55
C ILE A 200 4.43 -3.46 -7.36
N MET A 201 3.79 -2.84 -6.34
CA MET A 201 2.36 -3.02 -6.09
C MET A 201 1.50 -2.59 -7.29
N VAL A 202 1.83 -1.44 -7.89
CA VAL A 202 1.13 -0.92 -9.07
C VAL A 202 1.35 -1.86 -10.25
N ASP A 203 2.59 -2.24 -10.51
CA ASP A 203 2.95 -3.13 -11.63
C ASP A 203 2.23 -4.48 -11.55
N CYS A 204 2.14 -5.04 -10.35
CA CYS A 204 1.39 -6.27 -10.10
C CYS A 204 -0.10 -6.12 -10.43
N VAL A 205 -0.74 -5.05 -9.96
CA VAL A 205 -2.16 -4.79 -10.23
C VAL A 205 -2.39 -4.56 -11.73
N LEU A 206 -1.55 -3.76 -12.38
CA LEU A 206 -1.66 -3.49 -13.83
C LEU A 206 -1.50 -4.77 -14.65
N LYS A 207 -0.50 -5.61 -14.31
CA LYS A 207 -0.28 -6.92 -14.95
C LYS A 207 -1.50 -7.84 -14.76
N LYS A 208 -2.03 -7.92 -13.54
CA LYS A 208 -3.20 -8.75 -13.19
C LYS A 208 -4.47 -8.35 -13.94
N LEU A 209 -4.70 -7.05 -14.10
CA LEU A 209 -5.92 -6.51 -14.72
C LEU A 209 -5.80 -6.22 -16.21
N GLY A 210 -4.60 -6.23 -16.78
CA GLY A 210 -4.36 -5.84 -18.16
C GLY A 210 -4.67 -4.37 -18.45
N ILE A 211 -4.52 -3.48 -17.45
CA ILE A 211 -4.79 -2.04 -17.57
C ILE A 211 -3.47 -1.30 -17.77
N ARG A 212 -3.48 -0.26 -18.62
CA ARG A 212 -2.29 0.52 -18.94
C ARG A 212 -2.02 1.59 -17.89
N ARG A 213 -0.74 2.05 -17.80
CA ARG A 213 -0.33 3.10 -16.87
C ARG A 213 -1.09 4.42 -17.09
N GLU A 214 -1.26 4.84 -18.34
CA GLU A 214 -1.98 6.06 -18.70
C GLU A 214 -3.46 6.03 -18.33
N ASP A 215 -4.07 4.85 -18.21
CA ASP A 215 -5.46 4.64 -17.81
C ASP A 215 -5.62 4.54 -16.27
N THR A 216 -4.53 4.70 -15.51
CA THR A 216 -4.50 4.49 -14.06
C THR A 216 -4.20 5.79 -13.32
N VAL A 217 -4.77 5.93 -12.12
CA VAL A 217 -4.45 7.01 -11.18
C VAL A 217 -4.36 6.45 -9.76
N ILE A 218 -3.40 6.96 -8.98
CA ILE A 218 -3.30 6.70 -7.53
C ILE A 218 -3.91 7.87 -6.79
N VAL A 219 -4.71 7.58 -5.77
CA VAL A 219 -5.26 8.56 -4.82
C VAL A 219 -4.72 8.25 -3.45
N GLY A 220 -4.10 9.21 -2.80
CA GLY A 220 -3.54 9.03 -1.46
C GLY A 220 -3.28 10.36 -0.77
N ASP A 221 -2.98 10.30 0.51
CA ASP A 221 -2.75 11.47 1.36
C ASP A 221 -1.28 11.68 1.73
N ARG A 222 -0.36 10.76 1.33
CA ARG A 222 1.06 10.84 1.68
C ARG A 222 1.94 11.04 0.46
N LEU A 223 2.76 12.10 0.49
CA LEU A 223 3.67 12.42 -0.62
C LEU A 223 4.77 11.36 -0.79
N TYR A 224 5.35 10.91 0.31
CA TYR A 224 6.52 10.01 0.31
C TYR A 224 6.17 8.52 0.08
N THR A 225 4.90 8.14 0.15
CA THR A 225 4.42 6.79 -0.18
C THR A 225 3.53 6.80 -1.42
N ASP A 226 2.30 7.31 -1.34
CA ASP A 226 1.29 7.20 -2.40
C ASP A 226 1.68 7.94 -3.67
N ILE A 227 2.01 9.23 -3.51
CA ILE A 227 2.35 10.08 -4.64
C ILE A 227 3.71 9.65 -5.23
N ALA A 228 4.66 9.31 -4.37
CA ALA A 228 5.94 8.75 -4.81
C ALA A 228 5.77 7.43 -5.56
N THR A 229 4.88 6.53 -5.10
CA THR A 229 4.57 5.28 -5.81
C THR A 229 4.06 5.57 -7.23
N GLY A 230 3.11 6.49 -7.37
CA GLY A 230 2.57 6.84 -8.69
C GLY A 230 3.65 7.41 -9.60
N LYS A 231 4.50 8.29 -9.09
CA LYS A 231 5.62 8.85 -9.83
C LYS A 231 6.61 7.74 -10.26
N ASN A 232 6.97 6.84 -9.35
CA ASN A 232 7.89 5.74 -9.61
C ASN A 232 7.32 4.73 -10.61
N ALA A 233 6.00 4.49 -10.56
CA ALA A 233 5.29 3.61 -11.49
C ALA A 233 4.92 4.28 -12.81
N GLY A 234 5.11 5.59 -12.97
CA GLY A 234 4.73 6.33 -14.18
C GLY A 234 3.21 6.40 -14.40
N VAL A 235 2.42 6.51 -13.33
CA VAL A 235 0.97 6.72 -13.36
C VAL A 235 0.61 8.09 -12.77
N ASP A 236 -0.54 8.62 -13.14
CA ASP A 236 -1.04 9.88 -12.56
C ASP A 236 -1.37 9.73 -11.08
N THR A 237 -1.31 10.85 -10.35
CA THR A 237 -1.53 10.87 -8.90
C THR A 237 -2.47 11.98 -8.48
N ILE A 238 -3.28 11.70 -7.47
CA ILE A 238 -4.12 12.67 -6.77
C ILE A 238 -3.70 12.67 -5.30
N CYS A 239 -3.28 13.84 -4.81
CA CYS A 239 -3.10 14.04 -3.38
C CYS A 239 -4.38 14.60 -2.78
N VAL A 240 -4.90 13.97 -1.71
CA VAL A 240 -5.98 14.51 -0.88
C VAL A 240 -5.41 15.10 0.40
N LEU A 241 -6.00 16.21 0.85
CA LEU A 241 -5.58 16.92 2.06
C LEU A 241 -6.39 16.50 3.30
N SER A 242 -7.14 15.40 3.19
CA SER A 242 -7.92 14.83 4.30
C SER A 242 -7.08 14.05 5.32
N GLY A 243 -5.82 13.72 4.97
CA GLY A 243 -4.91 12.94 5.80
C GLY A 243 -3.65 13.71 6.19
N GLU A 244 -2.47 13.15 5.88
CA GLU A 244 -1.19 13.63 6.39
C GLU A 244 -0.62 14.84 5.63
N ALA A 245 -0.70 14.85 4.28
CA ALA A 245 -0.08 15.90 3.48
C ALA A 245 -0.71 17.26 3.70
N THR A 246 0.14 18.27 3.85
CA THR A 246 -0.25 19.69 3.88
C THR A 246 0.12 20.40 2.58
N MET A 247 -0.46 21.57 2.36
CA MET A 247 -0.07 22.43 1.23
C MET A 247 1.41 22.83 1.29
N GLU A 248 1.94 23.09 2.49
CA GLU A 248 3.35 23.44 2.71
C GLU A 248 4.28 22.30 2.27
N ASP A 249 3.93 21.04 2.62
CA ASP A 249 4.69 19.85 2.19
C ASP A 249 4.69 19.71 0.67
N ILE A 250 3.53 19.95 0.02
CA ILE A 250 3.41 19.88 -1.43
C ILE A 250 4.23 21.00 -2.10
N GLU A 251 4.19 22.22 -1.59
CA GLU A 251 4.92 23.36 -2.16
C GLU A 251 6.44 23.24 -1.99
N SER A 252 6.89 22.78 -0.82
CA SER A 252 8.32 22.66 -0.49
C SER A 252 8.97 21.36 -0.95
N GLY A 253 8.20 20.27 -1.06
CA GLY A 253 8.71 18.93 -1.38
C GLY A 253 9.07 18.74 -2.85
N ASP A 254 9.89 17.73 -3.14
CA ASP A 254 10.32 17.36 -4.51
C ASP A 254 9.28 16.46 -5.22
N VAL A 255 8.41 15.80 -4.46
CA VAL A 255 7.38 14.91 -4.98
C VAL A 255 6.09 15.70 -5.19
N LYS A 256 5.71 15.94 -6.45
CA LYS A 256 4.51 16.70 -6.80
C LYS A 256 3.42 15.78 -7.34
N PRO A 257 2.18 15.87 -6.83
CA PRO A 257 1.04 15.16 -7.39
C PRO A 257 0.61 15.72 -8.75
N THR A 258 -0.10 14.91 -9.54
CA THR A 258 -0.72 15.38 -10.78
C THR A 258 -1.87 16.33 -10.49
N TRP A 259 -2.74 16.02 -9.52
CA TRP A 259 -3.85 16.84 -9.04
C TRP A 259 -3.89 16.86 -7.50
N ILE A 260 -4.52 17.91 -6.96
CA ILE A 260 -4.70 18.11 -5.52
C ILE A 260 -6.16 18.44 -5.25
N PHE A 261 -6.75 17.72 -4.29
CA PHE A 261 -8.12 17.95 -3.82
C PHE A 261 -8.15 17.99 -2.29
N ASP A 262 -9.17 18.64 -1.72
CA ASP A 262 -9.31 18.65 -0.26
C ASP A 262 -9.67 17.26 0.28
N SER A 263 -10.53 16.52 -0.46
CA SER A 263 -10.90 15.14 -0.10
C SER A 263 -11.45 14.38 -1.32
N VAL A 264 -11.86 13.13 -1.13
CA VAL A 264 -12.54 12.33 -2.15
C VAL A 264 -13.89 12.91 -2.57
N LYS A 265 -14.52 13.76 -1.74
CA LYS A 265 -15.77 14.48 -2.06
C LYS A 265 -15.58 15.42 -3.24
N GLU A 266 -14.50 16.20 -3.26
CA GLU A 266 -14.17 17.12 -4.33
C GLU A 266 -13.77 16.36 -5.61
N ILE A 267 -13.10 15.23 -5.49
CA ILE A 267 -12.82 14.34 -6.65
C ILE A 267 -14.14 13.85 -7.24
N CYS A 268 -15.09 13.41 -6.42
CA CYS A 268 -16.42 12.97 -6.86
C CYS A 268 -17.15 14.08 -7.60
N ALA A 269 -17.13 15.31 -7.06
CA ALA A 269 -17.72 16.48 -7.71
C ALA A 269 -17.09 16.76 -9.09
N ALA A 270 -15.76 16.67 -9.19
CA ALA A 270 -15.02 16.84 -10.44
C ALA A 270 -15.43 15.79 -11.50
N LEU A 271 -15.48 14.51 -11.12
CA LEU A 271 -15.89 13.41 -11.99
C LEU A 271 -17.34 13.56 -12.47
N SER A 272 -18.24 14.09 -11.63
CA SER A 272 -19.66 14.27 -11.95
C SER A 272 -19.92 15.44 -12.90
N MET A 273 -19.07 16.46 -12.91
CA MET A 273 -19.20 17.64 -13.80
C MET A 273 -18.86 17.31 -15.26
N SER A 274 -17.97 16.37 -15.50
CA SER A 274 -17.54 15.98 -16.85
C SER A 274 -18.56 15.10 -17.59
N LEU A 275 -19.59 14.60 -16.90
CA LEU A 275 -20.67 13.79 -17.51
C LEU A 275 -21.86 14.65 -18.00
N LYS A 276 -21.84 15.95 -17.75
CA LYS A 276 -22.83 16.91 -18.21
C LYS A 276 -22.31 17.69 -19.42
#